data_b5267e7f709d7d8cc20f3b3fc3259cf4
#
_entry.id   b5267e7f709d7d8cc20f3b3fc3259cf4
#
_cell.length_a   1.000
_cell.length_b   1.000
_cell.length_c   1.000
_cell.angle_alpha   90.00
_cell.angle_beta   90.00
_cell.angle_gamma   90.00
#
_symmetry.space_group_name_H-M   'P 1'
#
loop_
_entity.id
_entity.type
_entity.pdbx_description
1 polymer ?
#
loop_
_entity_poly.entity_id
_entity_poly.type
_entity_poly.pdbx_seq_one_letter_code
_entity_poly.pdbx_strand_id
1 'polypeptide(L)'
;MMKKTCIFLSFLLMVIFSVSCNAKSTENIIRMDGSRLEAILNDETERGKYLVIDVREDYEYKAGHVPYSINISVQEIESRISEISDWKEKNVIVICRSGRRSRTAAEILVKHGFKKIFDADGVSKYNYKLEK
;
A
#
# COMPACT_ATOMS: atom_id res chain seq x y z
N MET A 1 57.56 48.49 -8.73
CA MET A 1 57.41 47.43 -7.70
C MET A 1 55.97 46.95 -7.76
N MET A 2 55.73 45.80 -8.29
CA MET A 2 54.41 45.22 -8.47
C MET A 2 54.09 44.37 -7.25
N LYS A 3 53.09 44.75 -6.47
CA LYS A 3 52.58 43.91 -5.37
C LYS A 3 51.59 42.93 -5.96
N LYS A 4 51.96 41.65 -5.98
CA LYS A 4 51.05 40.57 -6.37
C LYS A 4 50.10 40.27 -5.20
N THR A 5 48.88 40.67 -5.32
CA THR A 5 47.81 40.25 -4.43
C THR A 5 47.33 38.87 -4.86
N CYS A 6 47.67 37.85 -4.08
CA CYS A 6 47.08 36.53 -4.21
C CYS A 6 45.63 36.58 -3.74
N ILE A 7 44.70 36.44 -4.65
CA ILE A 7 43.29 36.23 -4.35
C ILE A 7 43.11 34.72 -4.12
N PHE A 8 43.06 34.32 -2.86
CA PHE A 8 42.59 32.97 -2.49
C PHE A 8 41.11 32.88 -2.70
N LEU A 9 40.73 32.32 -3.85
CA LEU A 9 39.35 31.97 -4.12
C LEU A 9 39.03 30.66 -3.37
N SER A 10 38.50 30.83 -2.16
CA SER A 10 37.96 29.73 -1.37
C SER A 10 36.72 29.18 -2.07
N PHE A 11 36.90 28.08 -2.77
CA PHE A 11 35.76 27.27 -3.27
C PHE A 11 35.17 26.55 -2.05
N LEU A 12 34.18 27.21 -1.42
CA LEU A 12 33.31 26.55 -0.46
C LEU A 12 32.37 25.61 -1.24
N LEU A 13 32.80 24.36 -1.36
CA LEU A 13 32.00 23.28 -1.90
C LEU A 13 30.83 23.03 -0.96
N MET A 14 29.69 23.69 -1.22
CA MET A 14 28.45 23.47 -0.50
C MET A 14 27.88 22.13 -0.98
N VAL A 15 28.23 21.07 -0.27
CA VAL A 15 27.59 19.75 -0.41
C VAL A 15 26.16 19.92 0.06
N ILE A 16 25.27 20.16 -0.90
CA ILE A 16 23.83 20.10 -0.64
C ILE A 16 23.50 18.62 -0.47
N PHE A 17 23.48 18.17 0.78
CA PHE A 17 22.86 16.91 1.13
C PHE A 17 21.37 17.08 0.87
N SER A 18 20.94 16.71 -0.33
CA SER A 18 19.53 16.53 -0.62
C SER A 18 19.06 15.33 0.20
N VAL A 19 18.56 15.61 1.38
CA VAL A 19 17.73 14.67 2.12
C VAL A 19 16.48 14.49 1.26
N SER A 20 16.53 13.49 0.37
CA SER A 20 15.34 13.01 -0.31
C SER A 20 14.46 12.38 0.77
N CYS A 21 13.61 13.19 1.37
CA CYS A 21 12.54 12.71 2.23
C CYS A 21 11.69 11.78 1.38
N ASN A 22 11.67 10.49 1.76
CA ASN A 22 10.90 9.44 1.12
C ASN A 22 9.40 9.60 1.45
N ALA A 23 8.85 10.78 1.18
CA ALA A 23 7.42 11.10 1.38
C ALA A 23 6.52 10.58 0.25
N LYS A 24 7.10 9.99 -0.80
CA LYS A 24 6.37 9.51 -1.99
C LYS A 24 5.59 8.20 -1.79
N SER A 25 5.84 7.46 -0.73
CA SER A 25 5.24 6.14 -0.55
C SER A 25 3.78 6.15 -0.06
N THR A 26 3.31 7.26 0.51
CA THR A 26 1.95 7.36 1.07
C THR A 26 0.92 7.93 0.11
N GLU A 27 1.34 8.67 -0.92
CA GLU A 27 0.43 9.29 -1.90
C GLU A 27 -0.33 8.27 -2.78
N ASN A 28 0.18 7.05 -2.88
CA ASN A 28 -0.41 5.98 -3.69
C ASN A 28 -1.40 5.10 -2.91
N ILE A 29 -1.62 5.37 -1.62
CA ILE A 29 -2.53 4.60 -0.78
C ILE A 29 -3.78 5.44 -0.52
N ILE A 30 -4.91 4.96 -1.03
CA ILE A 30 -6.20 5.64 -0.92
C ILE A 30 -7.00 4.98 0.20
N ARG A 31 -7.49 5.77 1.13
CA ARG A 31 -8.40 5.28 2.15
C ARG A 31 -9.75 4.92 1.53
N MET A 32 -10.29 3.75 1.86
CA MET A 32 -11.60 3.27 1.40
C MET A 32 -12.47 2.94 2.62
N ASP A 33 -13.64 3.54 2.71
CA ASP A 33 -14.60 3.15 3.73
C ASP A 33 -15.30 1.80 3.41
N GLY A 34 -15.86 1.17 4.44
CA GLY A 34 -16.48 -0.14 4.30
C GLY A 34 -17.69 -0.15 3.37
N SER A 35 -18.46 0.93 3.33
CA SER A 35 -19.63 1.05 2.45
C SER A 35 -19.22 1.04 0.97
N ARG A 36 -18.10 1.66 0.64
CA ARG A 36 -17.55 1.65 -0.72
C ARG A 36 -17.07 0.26 -1.10
N LEU A 37 -16.36 -0.43 -0.20
CA LEU A 37 -15.94 -1.81 -0.46
C LEU A 37 -17.17 -2.72 -0.66
N GLU A 38 -18.17 -2.62 0.20
CA GLU A 38 -19.41 -3.41 0.07
C GLU A 38 -20.10 -3.16 -1.26
N ALA A 39 -20.18 -1.91 -1.70
CA ALA A 39 -20.76 -1.56 -3.01
C ALA A 39 -19.99 -2.22 -4.17
N ILE A 40 -18.67 -2.23 -4.12
CA ILE A 40 -17.83 -2.91 -5.12
C ILE A 40 -18.08 -4.42 -5.12
N LEU A 41 -18.16 -5.05 -3.94
CA LEU A 41 -18.37 -6.49 -3.82
C LEU A 41 -19.75 -6.93 -4.35
N ASN A 42 -20.75 -6.07 -4.23
CA ASN A 42 -22.11 -6.34 -4.67
C ASN A 42 -22.37 -6.06 -6.17
N ASP A 43 -21.45 -5.38 -6.84
CA ASP A 43 -21.53 -5.07 -8.27
C ASP A 43 -20.54 -5.97 -9.04
N GLU A 44 -21.07 -6.90 -9.83
CA GLU A 44 -20.27 -7.86 -10.59
C GLU A 44 -19.29 -7.18 -11.55
N THR A 45 -19.71 -6.10 -12.21
CA THR A 45 -18.88 -5.34 -13.15
C THR A 45 -17.75 -4.59 -12.45
N GLU A 46 -18.06 -3.93 -11.33
CA GLU A 46 -17.07 -3.22 -10.52
C GLU A 46 -16.11 -4.19 -9.84
N ARG A 47 -16.62 -5.26 -9.25
CA ARG A 47 -15.83 -6.27 -8.54
C ARG A 47 -14.68 -6.83 -9.38
N GLY A 48 -14.92 -7.11 -10.65
CA GLY A 48 -13.89 -7.63 -11.57
C GLY A 48 -12.69 -6.70 -11.81
N LYS A 49 -12.81 -5.42 -11.43
CA LYS A 49 -11.75 -4.41 -11.57
C LYS A 49 -10.79 -4.36 -10.38
N TYR A 50 -11.06 -5.11 -9.32
CA TYR A 50 -10.33 -5.05 -8.06
C TYR A 50 -9.85 -6.43 -7.62
N LEU A 51 -8.62 -6.50 -7.15
CA LEU A 51 -8.13 -7.62 -6.34
C LEU A 51 -8.31 -7.25 -4.88
N VAL A 52 -9.05 -8.04 -4.11
CA VAL A 52 -9.21 -7.85 -2.66
C VAL A 52 -8.33 -8.84 -1.92
N ILE A 53 -7.40 -8.33 -1.11
CA ILE A 53 -6.47 -9.13 -0.32
C ILE A 53 -6.77 -8.93 1.16
N ASP A 54 -7.20 -10.01 1.82
CA ASP A 54 -7.26 -10.06 3.27
C ASP A 54 -5.88 -10.43 3.82
N VAL A 55 -5.26 -9.50 4.54
CA VAL A 55 -3.90 -9.65 5.04
C VAL A 55 -3.84 -10.13 6.49
N ARG A 56 -4.96 -10.66 7.00
CA ARG A 56 -5.02 -11.32 8.31
C ARG A 56 -4.37 -12.71 8.23
N GLU A 57 -4.24 -13.34 9.39
CA GLU A 57 -3.78 -14.72 9.47
C GLU A 57 -4.82 -15.69 8.88
N ASP A 58 -4.36 -16.82 8.39
CA ASP A 58 -5.18 -17.86 7.74
C ASP A 58 -6.37 -18.30 8.62
N TYR A 59 -6.17 -18.48 9.91
CA TYR A 59 -7.25 -18.88 10.84
C TYR A 59 -8.33 -17.80 10.99
N GLU A 60 -7.96 -16.52 10.95
CA GLU A 60 -8.91 -15.39 10.99
C GLU A 60 -9.75 -15.36 9.71
N TYR A 61 -9.08 -15.54 8.56
CA TYR A 61 -9.73 -15.58 7.24
C TYR A 61 -10.73 -16.75 7.17
N LYS A 62 -10.34 -17.93 7.58
CA LYS A 62 -11.21 -19.12 7.60
C LYS A 62 -12.40 -19.00 8.55
N ALA A 63 -12.26 -18.24 9.62
CA ALA A 63 -13.37 -17.98 10.55
C ALA A 63 -14.45 -17.06 9.95
N GLY A 64 -14.11 -16.28 8.95
CA GLY A 64 -15.01 -15.39 8.21
C GLY A 64 -14.24 -14.28 7.49
N HIS A 65 -14.53 -14.07 6.21
CA HIS A 65 -13.88 -13.09 5.37
C HIS A 65 -14.87 -12.41 4.42
N VAL A 66 -14.49 -11.25 3.90
CA VAL A 66 -15.31 -10.59 2.87
C VAL A 66 -15.34 -11.41 1.60
N PRO A 67 -16.49 -11.54 0.93
CA PRO A 67 -16.61 -12.31 -0.31
C PRO A 67 -15.57 -11.88 -1.37
N TYR A 68 -15.13 -12.85 -2.17
CA TYR A 68 -14.20 -12.65 -3.28
C TYR A 68 -12.80 -12.17 -2.90
N SER A 69 -12.48 -12.11 -1.61
CA SER A 69 -11.10 -11.83 -1.16
C SER A 69 -10.23 -13.07 -1.22
N ILE A 70 -8.94 -12.86 -1.46
CA ILE A 70 -7.91 -13.89 -1.27
C ILE A 70 -7.18 -13.60 0.05
N ASN A 71 -6.59 -14.63 0.64
CA ASN A 71 -5.80 -14.47 1.86
C ASN A 71 -4.29 -14.54 1.54
N ILE A 72 -3.60 -13.47 1.86
CA ILE A 72 -2.14 -13.43 1.92
C ILE A 72 -1.79 -12.64 3.16
N SER A 73 -1.30 -13.28 4.22
CA SER A 73 -1.01 -12.56 5.47
C SER A 73 0.04 -11.49 5.27
N VAL A 74 -0.01 -10.43 6.09
CA VAL A 74 0.95 -9.33 6.01
C VAL A 74 2.40 -9.79 6.17
N GLN A 75 2.63 -10.89 6.89
CA GLN A 75 3.95 -11.47 7.10
C GLN A 75 4.49 -12.19 5.85
N GLU A 76 3.60 -12.66 4.98
CA GLU A 76 3.96 -13.41 3.78
C GLU A 76 3.88 -12.58 2.49
N ILE A 77 3.20 -11.43 2.50
CA ILE A 77 2.87 -10.69 1.28
C ILE A 77 4.12 -10.31 0.47
N GLU A 78 5.20 -9.92 1.12
CA GLU A 78 6.43 -9.54 0.43
C GLU A 78 7.06 -10.70 -0.32
N SER A 79 7.09 -11.90 0.27
CA SER A 79 7.62 -13.11 -0.36
C SER A 79 6.70 -13.69 -1.45
N ARG A 80 5.43 -13.26 -1.47
CA ARG A 80 4.41 -13.75 -2.41
C ARG A 80 3.97 -12.73 -3.45
N ILE A 81 4.73 -11.66 -3.63
CA ILE A 81 4.45 -10.60 -4.61
C ILE A 81 4.29 -11.16 -6.04
N SER A 82 5.05 -12.18 -6.41
CA SER A 82 4.97 -12.81 -7.74
C SER A 82 3.59 -13.38 -8.06
N GLU A 83 2.83 -13.82 -7.05
CA GLU A 83 1.48 -14.38 -7.23
C GLU A 83 0.44 -13.33 -7.65
N ILE A 84 0.71 -12.05 -7.38
CA ILE A 84 -0.19 -10.93 -7.65
C ILE A 84 0.43 -9.87 -8.58
N SER A 85 1.53 -10.19 -9.24
CA SER A 85 2.29 -9.24 -10.06
C SER A 85 1.48 -8.66 -11.24
N ASP A 86 0.50 -9.38 -11.76
CA ASP A 86 -0.40 -8.92 -12.84
C ASP A 86 -1.31 -7.76 -12.40
N TRP A 87 -1.37 -7.49 -11.11
CA TRP A 87 -2.19 -6.42 -10.52
C TRP A 87 -1.42 -5.14 -10.24
N LYS A 88 -0.14 -5.05 -10.58
CA LYS A 88 0.68 -3.85 -10.29
C LYS A 88 0.13 -2.55 -10.87
N GLU A 89 -0.48 -2.60 -12.04
CA GLU A 89 -1.09 -1.45 -12.71
C GLU A 89 -2.62 -1.36 -12.48
N LYS A 90 -3.19 -2.31 -11.77
CA LYS A 90 -4.64 -2.44 -11.53
C LYS A 90 -4.98 -2.10 -10.08
N ASN A 91 -6.28 -2.06 -9.78
CA ASN A 91 -6.75 -1.73 -8.45
C ASN A 91 -6.56 -2.89 -7.47
N VAL A 92 -5.89 -2.65 -6.36
CA VAL A 92 -5.72 -3.62 -5.27
C VAL A 92 -6.30 -3.04 -3.99
N ILE A 93 -7.18 -3.78 -3.34
CA ILE A 93 -7.74 -3.44 -2.03
C ILE A 93 -7.10 -4.35 -1.00
N VAL A 94 -6.61 -3.79 0.08
CA VAL A 94 -6.13 -4.52 1.26
C VAL A 94 -7.07 -4.31 2.42
N ILE A 95 -7.33 -5.38 3.16
CA ILE A 95 -8.20 -5.37 4.34
C ILE A 95 -7.60 -6.22 5.46
N CYS A 96 -7.77 -5.78 6.69
CA CYS A 96 -7.45 -6.58 7.87
C CYS A 96 -8.55 -6.47 8.93
N ARG A 97 -8.23 -6.60 10.21
CA ARG A 97 -9.21 -6.46 11.30
C ARG A 97 -9.49 -4.99 11.63
N SER A 98 -8.46 -4.21 11.94
CA SER A 98 -8.56 -2.85 12.47
C SER A 98 -7.90 -1.77 11.63
N GLY A 99 -7.19 -2.13 10.55
CA GLY A 99 -6.49 -1.21 9.65
C GLY A 99 -4.97 -1.13 9.83
N ARG A 100 -4.39 -1.69 10.87
CA ARG A 100 -2.95 -1.65 11.13
C ARG A 100 -2.15 -2.53 10.16
N ARG A 101 -2.53 -3.79 10.01
CA ARG A 101 -1.84 -4.75 9.11
C ARG A 101 -2.07 -4.40 7.65
N SER A 102 -3.28 -3.96 7.28
CA SER A 102 -3.58 -3.52 5.92
C SER A 102 -2.77 -2.31 5.51
N ARG A 103 -2.54 -1.37 6.43
CA ARG A 103 -1.66 -0.23 6.18
C ARG A 103 -0.23 -0.67 5.89
N THR A 104 0.33 -1.56 6.71
CA THR A 104 1.66 -2.12 6.49
C THR A 104 1.74 -2.87 5.15
N ALA A 105 0.74 -3.69 4.83
CA ALA A 105 0.67 -4.40 3.56
C ALA A 105 0.62 -3.43 2.37
N ALA A 106 -0.17 -2.37 2.46
CA ALA A 106 -0.25 -1.34 1.43
C ALA A 106 1.11 -0.68 1.16
N GLU A 107 1.86 -0.36 2.21
CA GLU A 107 3.20 0.21 2.09
C GLU A 107 4.20 -0.76 1.43
N ILE A 108 4.12 -2.05 1.75
CA ILE A 108 4.91 -3.11 1.08
C ILE A 108 4.57 -3.15 -0.41
N LEU A 109 3.28 -3.15 -0.75
CA LEU A 109 2.83 -3.17 -2.14
C LEU A 109 3.32 -1.95 -2.93
N VAL A 110 3.25 -0.74 -2.36
CA VAL A 110 3.80 0.48 -2.98
C VAL A 110 5.29 0.31 -3.27
N LYS A 111 6.05 -0.18 -2.30
CA LYS A 111 7.49 -0.44 -2.44
C LYS A 111 7.80 -1.40 -3.60
N HIS A 112 6.91 -2.36 -3.86
CA HIS A 112 7.04 -3.34 -4.93
C HIS A 112 6.37 -2.95 -6.25
N GLY A 113 5.99 -1.68 -6.42
CA GLY A 113 5.55 -1.12 -7.70
C GLY A 113 4.06 -1.20 -7.97
N PHE A 114 3.24 -1.51 -6.97
CA PHE A 114 1.79 -1.43 -7.10
C PHE A 114 1.34 0.03 -7.03
N LYS A 115 0.52 0.48 -7.98
CA LYS A 115 0.26 1.91 -8.20
C LYS A 115 -1.10 2.39 -7.70
N LYS A 116 -2.08 1.49 -7.54
CA LYS A 116 -3.46 1.82 -7.19
C LYS A 116 -3.90 0.96 -6.02
N ILE A 117 -3.58 1.39 -4.81
CA ILE A 117 -3.82 0.62 -3.59
C ILE A 117 -4.86 1.33 -2.73
N PHE A 118 -5.86 0.57 -2.31
CA PHE A 118 -6.91 1.01 -1.41
C PHE A 118 -6.79 0.28 -0.07
N ASP A 119 -6.71 1.05 1.01
CA ASP A 119 -6.70 0.54 2.38
C ASP A 119 -8.13 0.64 2.93
N ALA A 120 -8.83 -0.49 2.95
CA ALA A 120 -10.24 -0.54 3.33
C ALA A 120 -10.44 -0.63 4.84
N ASP A 121 -11.61 -0.17 5.30
CA ASP A 121 -12.04 -0.38 6.68
C ASP A 121 -11.99 -1.86 7.04
N GLY A 122 -11.34 -2.19 8.16
CA GLY A 122 -11.21 -3.56 8.63
C GLY A 122 -12.53 -4.18 9.08
N VAL A 123 -12.54 -5.51 9.20
CA VAL A 123 -13.75 -6.27 9.56
C VAL A 123 -14.31 -5.95 10.95
N SER A 124 -13.53 -5.32 11.83
CA SER A 124 -14.01 -4.81 13.12
C SER A 124 -14.54 -3.37 13.07
N LYS A 125 -14.35 -2.66 11.93
CA LYS A 125 -14.74 -1.26 11.76
C LYS A 125 -15.99 -1.08 10.92
N TYR A 126 -16.32 -2.09 10.11
CA TYR A 126 -17.53 -2.10 9.28
C TYR A 126 -18.20 -3.47 9.35
N ASN A 127 -19.52 -3.49 9.32
CA ASN A 127 -20.31 -4.72 9.44
C ASN A 127 -20.49 -5.40 8.07
N TYR A 128 -19.41 -5.96 7.54
CA TYR A 128 -19.46 -6.73 6.29
C TYR A 128 -20.27 -8.02 6.45
N LYS A 129 -20.92 -8.43 5.38
CA LYS A 129 -21.43 -9.79 5.26
C LYS A 129 -20.24 -10.72 4.98
N LEU A 130 -19.82 -11.46 5.98
CA LEU A 130 -18.70 -12.41 5.87
C LEU A 130 -19.18 -13.78 5.41
N GLU A 131 -18.33 -14.47 4.66
CA GLU A 131 -18.48 -15.89 4.30
C GLU A 131 -17.33 -16.73 4.88
N LYS A 132 -17.48 -18.06 4.89
CA LYS A 132 -16.46 -19.01 5.36
C LYS A 132 -15.93 -19.89 4.23
#